data_9c55c5769dbd15c9b8a9cdcc6a5d03de
#
_entry.id   9c55c5769dbd15c9b8a9cdcc6a5d03de
#
_cell.length_a   1.000
_cell.length_b   1.000
_cell.length_c   1.000
_cell.angle_alpha   90.00
_cell.angle_beta   90.00
_cell.angle_gamma   90.00
#
_symmetry.space_group_name_H-M   'P 1'
#
loop_
_entity.id
_entity.type
_entity.pdbx_description
1 polymer ?
#
loop_
_entity_poly.entity_id
_entity_poly.type
_entity_poly.pdbx_seq_one_letter_code
_entity_poly.pdbx_strand_id
1 'polypeptide(L)'
;SDSDLLLWVHVAFTDSFLAAHQQYGVKEISPDEYVSQWAHAVTPLGVVNTPANYEELKQTLANYQSELRVDDKTKRVINFIQNPPTFTGMTKLVYSIMFSAAYHLLTEEQQNAIGVSALPKNVALPLATFIMETIRFILGPNSPLETAALNRHIRVTKPSL
;
A
#
# COMPACT_ATOMS: atom_id res chain seq x y z
N SER A 1 10.20 21.12 -0.46
CA SER A 1 9.09 21.84 0.22
C SER A 1 8.11 20.83 0.79
N ASP A 2 7.24 21.23 1.71
CA ASP A 2 6.24 20.30 2.30
C ASP A 2 5.32 19.72 1.22
N SER A 3 4.99 20.49 0.17
CA SER A 3 4.16 19.99 -0.94
C SER A 3 4.86 18.92 -1.78
N ASP A 4 6.16 18.98 -1.91
CA ASP A 4 6.95 17.98 -2.63
C ASP A 4 7.03 16.67 -1.83
N LEU A 5 7.23 16.76 -0.52
CA LEU A 5 7.16 15.59 0.36
C LEU A 5 5.77 14.95 0.36
N LEU A 6 4.70 15.75 0.36
CA LEU A 6 3.33 15.25 0.26
C LEU A 6 3.09 14.53 -1.06
N LEU A 7 3.59 15.06 -2.17
CA LEU A 7 3.52 14.40 -3.48
C LEU A 7 4.27 13.08 -3.47
N TRP A 8 5.50 13.05 -2.93
CA TRP A 8 6.28 11.81 -2.77
C TRP A 8 5.52 10.74 -1.99
N VAL A 9 4.97 11.11 -0.83
CA VAL A 9 4.19 10.16 0.01
C VAL A 9 2.97 9.65 -0.76
N HIS A 10 2.27 10.54 -1.46
CA HIS A 10 1.11 10.16 -2.26
C HIS A 10 1.46 9.14 -3.35
N VAL A 11 2.48 9.42 -4.17
CA VAL A 11 2.82 8.53 -5.29
C VAL A 11 3.38 7.19 -4.79
N ALA A 12 4.17 7.19 -3.70
CA ALA A 12 4.69 5.97 -3.10
C ALA A 12 3.58 5.07 -2.54
N PHE A 13 2.57 5.65 -1.88
CA PHE A 13 1.39 4.91 -1.40
C PHE A 13 0.52 4.42 -2.55
N THR A 14 0.27 5.25 -3.55
CA THR A 14 -0.54 4.87 -4.71
C THR A 14 0.06 3.67 -5.43
N ASP A 15 1.36 3.66 -5.69
CA ASP A 15 2.07 2.55 -6.32
C ASP A 15 2.02 1.27 -5.46
N SER A 16 2.35 1.39 -4.18
CA SER A 16 2.36 0.26 -3.25
C SER A 16 0.99 -0.37 -3.06
N PHE A 17 -0.06 0.44 -2.96
CA PHE A 17 -1.42 -0.06 -2.80
C PHE A 17 -1.98 -0.62 -4.10
N LEU A 18 -1.63 -0.05 -5.25
CA LEU A 18 -1.98 -0.61 -6.55
C LEU A 18 -1.35 -2.00 -6.72
N ALA A 19 -0.05 -2.15 -6.43
CA ALA A 19 0.62 -3.44 -6.48
C ALA A 19 -0.04 -4.48 -5.55
N ALA A 20 -0.38 -4.08 -4.33
CA ALA A 20 -1.11 -4.94 -3.40
C ALA A 20 -2.52 -5.28 -3.90
N HIS A 21 -3.22 -4.32 -4.49
CA HIS A 21 -4.54 -4.55 -5.07
C HIS A 21 -4.49 -5.51 -6.26
N GLN A 22 -3.52 -5.36 -7.15
CA GLN A 22 -3.32 -6.27 -8.29
C GLN A 22 -2.99 -7.69 -7.86
N GLN A 23 -2.26 -7.85 -6.76
CA GLN A 23 -1.89 -9.17 -6.22
C GLN A 23 -3.02 -9.83 -5.43
N TYR A 24 -3.79 -9.07 -4.64
CA TYR A 24 -4.72 -9.59 -3.63
C TYR A 24 -6.15 -9.07 -3.78
N GLY A 25 -6.41 -8.14 -4.68
CA GLY A 25 -7.74 -7.57 -4.89
C GLY A 25 -8.74 -8.59 -5.42
N VAL A 26 -10.00 -8.43 -5.04
CA VAL A 26 -11.11 -9.30 -5.51
C VAL A 26 -11.64 -8.81 -6.86
N LYS A 27 -11.66 -7.50 -7.05
CA LYS A 27 -12.14 -6.87 -8.30
C LYS A 27 -10.95 -6.36 -9.08
N GLU A 28 -10.92 -6.66 -10.36
CA GLU A 28 -9.97 -6.04 -11.27
C GLU A 28 -10.31 -4.55 -11.41
N ILE A 29 -9.31 -3.71 -11.33
CA ILE A 29 -9.38 -2.29 -11.63
C ILE A 29 -8.21 -1.95 -12.55
N SER A 30 -8.45 -1.10 -13.55
CA SER A 30 -7.36 -0.64 -14.39
C SER A 30 -6.40 0.22 -13.57
N PRO A 31 -5.08 0.12 -13.81
CA PRO A 31 -4.10 0.98 -13.12
C PRO A 31 -4.41 2.47 -13.29
N ASP A 32 -4.83 2.90 -14.47
CA ASP A 32 -5.17 4.31 -14.74
C ASP A 32 -6.38 4.78 -13.92
N GLU A 33 -7.42 3.95 -13.84
CA GLU A 33 -8.60 4.24 -13.02
C GLU A 33 -8.23 4.35 -11.54
N TYR A 34 -7.40 3.43 -11.04
CA TYR A 34 -6.93 3.44 -9.67
C TYR A 34 -6.15 4.72 -9.34
N VAL A 35 -5.19 5.09 -10.18
CA VAL A 35 -4.38 6.30 -10.00
C VAL A 35 -5.23 7.55 -10.04
N SER A 36 -6.15 7.65 -11.00
CA SER A 36 -7.08 8.78 -11.12
C SER A 36 -7.96 8.95 -9.87
N GLN A 37 -8.50 7.86 -9.32
CA GLN A 37 -9.30 7.90 -8.09
C GLN A 37 -8.47 8.37 -6.89
N TRP A 38 -7.23 7.90 -6.76
CA TRP A 38 -6.32 8.30 -5.69
C TRP A 38 -5.93 9.78 -5.78
N ALA A 39 -5.74 10.32 -6.99
CA ALA A 39 -5.48 11.75 -7.21
C ALA A 39 -6.60 12.63 -6.63
N HIS A 40 -7.85 12.22 -6.79
CA HIS A 40 -8.99 12.94 -6.20
C HIS A 40 -9.03 12.88 -4.67
N ALA A 41 -8.64 11.75 -4.09
CA ALA A 41 -8.69 11.54 -2.64
C ALA A 41 -7.74 12.46 -1.85
N VAL A 42 -6.63 12.91 -2.45
CA VAL A 42 -5.63 13.76 -1.79
C VAL A 42 -5.77 15.24 -2.09
N THR A 43 -6.67 15.63 -2.97
CA THR A 43 -6.96 17.04 -3.27
C THR A 43 -7.25 17.88 -2.01
N PRO A 44 -8.05 17.39 -1.02
CA PRO A 44 -8.30 18.14 0.21
C PRO A 44 -7.05 18.36 1.08
N LEU A 45 -5.99 17.57 0.88
CA LEU A 45 -4.72 17.69 1.61
C LEU A 45 -3.77 18.72 0.98
N GLY A 46 -4.18 19.36 -0.13
CA GLY A 46 -3.39 20.36 -0.82
C GLY A 46 -2.23 19.78 -1.65
N VAL A 47 -2.26 18.49 -1.96
CA VAL A 47 -1.28 17.89 -2.87
C VAL A 47 -1.55 18.40 -4.28
N VAL A 48 -0.52 18.92 -4.92
CA VAL A 48 -0.59 19.44 -6.28
C VAL A 48 0.21 18.54 -7.24
N ASN A 49 -0.09 18.63 -8.54
CA ASN A 49 0.60 17.87 -9.59
C ASN A 49 0.52 16.34 -9.40
N THR A 50 -0.61 15.86 -8.87
CA THR A 50 -0.85 14.43 -8.72
C THR A 50 -0.95 13.75 -10.09
N PRO A 51 -0.34 12.57 -10.28
CA PRO A 51 -0.48 11.80 -11.50
C PRO A 51 -1.95 11.48 -11.80
N ALA A 52 -2.35 11.60 -13.06
CA ALA A 52 -3.71 11.31 -13.52
C ALA A 52 -3.87 9.88 -14.07
N ASN A 53 -2.76 9.21 -14.39
CA ASN A 53 -2.71 7.87 -14.95
C ASN A 53 -1.44 7.11 -14.48
N TYR A 54 -1.38 5.84 -14.80
CA TYR A 54 -0.29 4.96 -14.33
C TYR A 54 1.08 5.34 -14.92
N GLU A 55 1.13 5.79 -16.15
CA GLU A 55 2.39 6.20 -16.78
C GLU A 55 2.97 7.46 -16.10
N GLU A 56 2.14 8.44 -15.81
CA GLU A 56 2.53 9.63 -15.04
C GLU A 56 2.98 9.28 -13.62
N LEU A 57 2.31 8.30 -12.97
CA LEU A 57 2.73 7.79 -11.67
C LEU A 57 4.14 7.22 -11.73
N LYS A 58 4.42 6.36 -12.70
CA LYS A 58 5.75 5.75 -12.88
C LYS A 58 6.82 6.78 -13.17
N GLN A 59 6.52 7.76 -14.02
CA GLN A 59 7.44 8.84 -14.33
C GLN A 59 7.73 9.72 -13.12
N THR A 60 6.71 10.02 -12.32
CA THR A 60 6.88 10.80 -11.08
C THR A 60 7.75 10.04 -10.08
N LEU A 61 7.52 8.74 -9.89
CA LEU A 61 8.36 7.88 -9.04
C LEU A 61 9.81 7.83 -9.52
N ALA A 62 10.02 7.71 -10.83
CA ALA A 62 11.37 7.69 -11.43
C ALA A 62 12.14 9.00 -11.19
N ASN A 63 11.45 10.14 -11.18
CA ASN A 63 12.07 11.44 -10.88
C ASN A 63 12.63 11.49 -9.45
N TYR A 64 11.96 10.84 -8.48
CA TYR A 64 12.44 10.77 -7.10
C TYR A 64 13.56 9.74 -6.88
N GLN A 65 13.74 8.79 -7.79
CA GLN A 65 14.69 7.67 -7.61
C GLN A 65 16.12 8.15 -7.32
N SER A 66 16.56 9.24 -7.95
CA SER A 66 17.89 9.81 -7.72
C SER A 66 18.09 10.40 -6.30
N GLU A 67 17.00 10.71 -5.61
CA GLU A 67 16.99 11.27 -4.27
C GLU A 67 16.91 10.20 -3.18
N LEU A 68 16.42 9.00 -3.54
CA LEU A 68 16.25 7.90 -2.59
C LEU A 68 17.61 7.31 -2.18
N ARG A 69 17.82 7.20 -0.89
CA ARG A 69 19.04 6.63 -0.32
C ARG A 69 18.73 5.70 0.84
N VAL A 70 19.40 4.57 0.85
CA VAL A 70 19.34 3.62 1.97
C VAL A 70 20.58 3.83 2.84
N ASP A 71 20.52 4.81 3.73
CA ASP A 71 21.55 5.10 4.72
C ASP A 71 21.37 4.23 6.00
N ASP A 72 22.25 4.41 6.98
CA ASP A 72 22.17 3.66 8.24
C ASP A 72 20.92 3.97 9.07
N LYS A 73 20.33 5.17 8.91
CA LYS A 73 19.06 5.51 9.55
C LYS A 73 17.92 4.73 8.92
N THR A 74 17.89 4.71 7.60
CA THR A 74 16.92 3.94 6.82
C THR A 74 17.01 2.45 7.15
N LYS A 75 18.22 1.87 7.22
CA LYS A 75 18.42 0.46 7.61
C LYS A 75 17.88 0.15 9.00
N ARG A 76 18.07 1.06 9.97
CA ARG A 76 17.49 0.88 11.32
C ARG A 76 15.96 0.88 11.31
N VAL A 77 15.36 1.78 10.54
CA VAL A 77 13.89 1.82 10.37
C VAL A 77 13.38 0.55 9.69
N ILE A 78 14.03 0.10 8.63
CA ILE A 78 13.68 -1.14 7.94
C ILE A 78 13.77 -2.33 8.89
N ASN A 79 14.84 -2.45 9.67
CA ASN A 79 14.98 -3.52 10.64
C ASN A 79 13.90 -3.47 11.74
N PHE A 80 13.52 -2.28 12.19
CA PHE A 80 12.43 -2.10 13.14
C PHE A 80 11.09 -2.54 12.55
N ILE A 81 10.82 -2.19 11.28
CA ILE A 81 9.62 -2.60 10.56
C ILE A 81 9.63 -4.12 10.36
N GLN A 82 10.76 -4.71 9.98
CA GLN A 82 10.88 -6.15 9.78
C GLN A 82 10.69 -6.95 11.08
N ASN A 83 11.17 -6.40 12.19
CA ASN A 83 11.20 -7.08 13.50
C ASN A 83 10.57 -6.21 14.59
N PRO A 84 9.26 -5.90 14.52
CA PRO A 84 8.60 -5.08 15.52
C PRO A 84 8.63 -5.78 16.89
N PRO A 85 9.12 -5.12 17.95
CA PRO A 85 9.34 -5.74 19.26
C PRO A 85 8.06 -6.14 19.98
N THR A 86 6.92 -5.55 19.57
CA THR A 86 5.61 -5.82 20.16
C THR A 86 4.97 -7.11 19.67
N PHE A 87 5.46 -7.69 18.57
CA PHE A 87 4.88 -8.90 18.00
C PHE A 87 5.60 -10.15 18.50
N THR A 88 4.84 -11.08 19.05
CA THR A 88 5.32 -12.35 19.59
C THR A 88 4.47 -13.53 19.11
N GLY A 89 5.02 -14.74 19.19
CA GLY A 89 4.28 -15.96 18.87
C GLY A 89 3.64 -15.94 17.46
N MET A 90 2.36 -16.28 17.40
CA MET A 90 1.60 -16.37 16.13
C MET A 90 1.51 -15.03 15.40
N THR A 91 1.36 -13.93 16.12
CA THR A 91 1.31 -12.59 15.51
C THR A 91 2.61 -12.25 14.78
N LYS A 92 3.76 -12.61 15.36
CA LYS A 92 5.05 -12.44 14.71
C LYS A 92 5.18 -13.28 13.44
N LEU A 93 4.69 -14.53 13.47
CA LEU A 93 4.69 -15.42 12.31
C LEU A 93 3.85 -14.85 11.17
N VAL A 94 2.59 -14.49 11.45
CA VAL A 94 1.68 -13.90 10.45
C VAL A 94 2.28 -12.61 9.89
N TYR A 95 2.82 -11.74 10.74
CA TYR A 95 3.46 -10.51 10.32
C TYR A 95 4.67 -10.76 9.42
N SER A 96 5.54 -11.73 9.76
CA SER A 96 6.71 -12.10 8.95
C SER A 96 6.32 -12.59 7.54
N ILE A 97 5.24 -13.36 7.44
CA ILE A 97 4.70 -13.81 6.14
C ILE A 97 4.21 -12.60 5.35
N MET A 98 3.41 -11.72 5.95
CA MET A 98 2.88 -10.52 5.28
C MET A 98 3.98 -9.55 4.87
N PHE A 99 4.98 -9.34 5.74
CA PHE A 99 6.15 -8.53 5.42
C PHE A 99 6.93 -9.09 4.23
N SER A 100 7.18 -10.42 4.23
CA SER A 100 7.87 -11.08 3.11
C SER A 100 7.08 -10.98 1.81
N ALA A 101 5.77 -11.10 1.87
CA ALA A 101 4.91 -10.95 0.72
C ALA A 101 4.94 -9.50 0.18
N ALA A 102 4.85 -8.50 1.06
CA ALA A 102 4.98 -7.09 0.68
C ALA A 102 6.35 -6.77 0.06
N TYR A 103 7.44 -7.34 0.62
CA TYR A 103 8.78 -7.20 0.05
C TYR A 103 8.85 -7.70 -1.41
N HIS A 104 8.15 -8.78 -1.74
CA HIS A 104 8.13 -9.32 -3.11
C HIS A 104 7.22 -8.54 -4.08
N LEU A 105 6.48 -7.54 -3.62
CA LEU A 105 5.78 -6.58 -4.49
C LEU A 105 6.68 -5.42 -4.94
N LEU A 106 7.82 -5.23 -4.28
CA LEU A 106 8.81 -4.23 -4.67
C LEU A 106 9.54 -4.67 -5.95
N THR A 107 10.08 -3.70 -6.68
CA THR A 107 10.97 -3.99 -7.82
C THR A 107 12.28 -4.64 -7.35
N GLU A 108 12.95 -5.36 -8.23
CA GLU A 108 14.25 -5.99 -7.91
C GLU A 108 15.28 -4.97 -7.43
N GLU A 109 15.28 -3.78 -8.03
CA GLU A 109 16.17 -2.68 -7.62
C GLU A 109 15.88 -2.23 -6.17
N GLN A 110 14.60 -2.05 -5.82
CA GLN A 110 14.19 -1.69 -4.47
C GLN A 110 14.52 -2.81 -3.47
N GLN A 111 14.27 -4.07 -3.83
CA GLN A 111 14.62 -5.22 -3.01
C GLN A 111 16.12 -5.28 -2.72
N ASN A 112 16.96 -5.07 -3.74
CA ASN A 112 18.41 -5.06 -3.60
C ASN A 112 18.90 -3.88 -2.74
N ALA A 113 18.29 -2.70 -2.92
CA ALA A 113 18.64 -1.51 -2.11
C ALA A 113 18.31 -1.71 -0.62
N ILE A 114 17.16 -2.31 -0.31
CA ILE A 114 16.70 -2.58 1.06
C ILE A 114 17.52 -3.71 1.69
N GLY A 115 17.83 -4.78 0.95
CA GLY A 115 18.72 -5.87 1.35
C GLY A 115 18.26 -6.65 2.59
N VAL A 116 16.95 -6.85 2.77
CA VAL A 116 16.41 -7.63 3.89
C VAL A 116 16.27 -9.12 3.56
N SER A 117 16.31 -9.95 4.61
CA SER A 117 15.99 -11.36 4.47
C SER A 117 14.48 -11.56 4.52
N ALA A 118 13.91 -12.16 3.49
CA ALA A 118 12.48 -12.47 3.39
C ALA A 118 12.28 -13.95 3.04
N LEU A 119 11.09 -14.48 3.32
CA LEU A 119 10.71 -15.81 2.83
C LEU A 119 10.74 -15.85 1.30
N PRO A 120 11.06 -17.00 0.69
CA PRO A 120 11.02 -17.13 -0.78
C PRO A 120 9.66 -16.73 -1.36
N LYS A 121 9.66 -16.10 -2.53
CA LYS A 121 8.46 -15.58 -3.20
C LYS A 121 7.36 -16.65 -3.35
N ASN A 122 7.75 -17.86 -3.75
CA ASN A 122 6.85 -19.00 -3.95
C ASN A 122 6.25 -19.57 -2.64
N VAL A 123 6.71 -19.11 -1.49
CA VAL A 123 6.17 -19.42 -0.16
C VAL A 123 5.39 -18.24 0.40
N ALA A 124 5.98 -17.05 0.36
CA ALA A 124 5.40 -15.84 0.95
C ALA A 124 4.06 -15.45 0.32
N LEU A 125 3.98 -15.40 -1.02
CA LEU A 125 2.78 -14.96 -1.71
C LEU A 125 1.58 -15.91 -1.49
N PRO A 126 1.69 -17.25 -1.65
CA PRO A 126 0.57 -18.16 -1.37
C PRO A 126 0.10 -18.13 0.09
N LEU A 127 1.03 -18.05 1.04
CA LEU A 127 0.66 -17.96 2.46
C LEU A 127 -0.04 -16.64 2.78
N ALA A 128 0.43 -15.51 2.24
CA ALA A 128 -0.24 -14.22 2.39
C ALA A 128 -1.64 -14.24 1.76
N THR A 129 -1.79 -14.82 0.56
CA THR A 129 -3.11 -14.99 -0.08
C THR A 129 -4.04 -15.81 0.81
N PHE A 130 -3.58 -16.93 1.36
CA PHE A 130 -4.38 -17.76 2.27
C PHE A 130 -4.81 -16.98 3.53
N ILE A 131 -3.90 -16.21 4.12
CA ILE A 131 -4.22 -15.32 5.27
C ILE A 131 -5.29 -14.30 4.88
N MET A 132 -5.13 -13.62 3.74
CA MET A 132 -6.07 -12.59 3.27
C MET A 132 -7.45 -13.18 2.98
N GLU A 133 -7.53 -14.36 2.33
CA GLU A 133 -8.79 -15.05 2.08
C GLU A 133 -9.47 -15.50 3.39
N THR A 134 -8.69 -15.98 4.34
CA THR A 134 -9.21 -16.35 5.67
C THR A 134 -9.81 -15.13 6.39
N ILE A 135 -9.11 -13.99 6.35
CA ILE A 135 -9.62 -12.73 6.93
C ILE A 135 -10.91 -12.30 6.22
N ARG A 136 -10.97 -12.36 4.90
CA ARG A 136 -12.18 -12.04 4.11
C ARG A 136 -13.33 -12.95 4.48
N PHE A 137 -13.07 -14.25 4.60
CA PHE A 137 -14.10 -15.22 4.99
C PHE A 137 -14.67 -14.90 6.39
N ILE A 138 -13.81 -14.55 7.35
CA ILE A 138 -14.23 -14.21 8.72
C ILE A 138 -15.00 -12.87 8.76
N LEU A 139 -14.53 -11.85 8.03
CA LEU A 139 -15.14 -10.51 8.02
C LEU A 139 -16.42 -10.47 7.18
N GLY A 140 -16.59 -11.41 6.26
CA GLY A 140 -17.71 -11.43 5.32
C GLY A 140 -17.54 -10.43 4.15
N PRO A 141 -18.51 -10.41 3.22
CA PRO A 141 -18.43 -9.66 1.97
C PRO A 141 -18.52 -8.13 2.15
N ASN A 142 -19.05 -7.66 3.26
CA ASN A 142 -19.25 -6.24 3.52
C ASN A 142 -18.29 -5.76 4.61
N SER A 143 -17.32 -4.92 4.24
CA SER A 143 -16.46 -4.27 5.21
C SER A 143 -17.30 -3.39 6.15
N PRO A 144 -17.14 -3.50 7.49
CA PRO A 144 -17.79 -2.60 8.43
C PRO A 144 -17.49 -1.11 8.15
N LEU A 145 -16.31 -0.81 7.63
CA LEU A 145 -15.90 0.55 7.25
C LEU A 145 -16.65 1.02 5.99
N GLU A 146 -16.82 0.16 5.00
CA GLU A 146 -17.59 0.47 3.79
C GLU A 146 -19.05 0.72 4.13
N THR A 147 -19.65 -0.14 4.95
CA THR A 147 -21.03 0.04 5.44
C THR A 147 -21.19 1.35 6.20
N ALA A 148 -20.23 1.70 7.05
CA ALA A 148 -20.26 2.97 7.80
C ALA A 148 -20.07 4.19 6.87
N ALA A 149 -19.26 4.08 5.82
CA ALA A 149 -19.06 5.14 4.82
C ALA A 149 -20.32 5.34 3.98
N LEU A 150 -20.94 4.27 3.49
CA LEU A 150 -22.18 4.31 2.75
C LEU A 150 -23.33 4.92 3.57
N ASN A 151 -23.47 4.53 4.83
CA ASN A 151 -24.47 5.08 5.73
C ASN A 151 -24.26 6.58 5.99
N ARG A 152 -23.01 7.06 6.06
CA ARG A 152 -22.71 8.49 6.15
C ARG A 152 -23.09 9.22 4.86
N HIS A 153 -22.75 8.66 3.72
CA HIS A 153 -23.08 9.25 2.43
C HIS A 153 -24.60 9.38 2.25
N ILE A 154 -25.37 8.35 2.59
CA ILE A 154 -26.84 8.36 2.51
C ILE A 154 -27.44 9.42 3.44
N ARG A 155 -26.87 9.64 4.64
CA ARG A 155 -27.34 10.69 5.58
C ARG A 155 -27.07 12.10 5.07
N VAL A 156 -25.97 12.31 4.34
CA VAL A 156 -25.60 13.62 3.79
C VAL A 156 -26.42 13.95 2.54
N THR A 157 -26.76 12.93 1.72
CA THR A 157 -27.48 13.10 0.45
C THR A 157 -28.99 13.09 0.59
N LYS A 158 -29.55 12.68 1.74
CA LYS A 158 -30.97 12.84 2.09
C LYS A 158 -31.10 13.94 3.15
N PRO A 159 -31.35 15.20 2.76
CA PRO A 159 -31.79 16.19 3.72
C PRO A 159 -33.12 15.71 4.31
N SER A 160 -33.22 15.74 5.63
CA SER A 160 -34.45 15.47 6.36
C SER A 160 -35.57 16.36 5.82
N LEU A 161 -36.61 15.71 5.26
CA LEU A 161 -37.92 16.32 4.99
C LEU A 161 -38.56 16.71 6.33
#